data_cae6074e1f9ff0ef361d88a5e5ba09dd
#
_entry.id   cae6074e1f9ff0ef361d88a5e5ba09dd
#
_cell.length_a   1.000
_cell.length_b   1.000
_cell.length_c   1.000
_cell.angle_alpha   90.00
_cell.angle_beta   90.00
_cell.angle_gamma   90.00
#
_symmetry.space_group_name_H-M   'P 1'
#
loop_
_entity.id
_entity.type
_entity.pdbx_description
1 polymer ?
#
loop_
_entity_poly.entity_id
_entity_poly.type
_entity_poly.pdbx_seq_one_letter_code
_entity_poly.pdbx_strand_id
1 'polypeptide(L)'
;MLIPWLELDAVRDLASAMSERAHLDLITLGTTAGANEIRDTAVTQPLVVATALLAADRLPPPAGVPVAGHSVGELAAAAIAGVLPPLDAVELAAVRDLAMSAACALAPTGMSAVMGGEVETVLATLAELDLVGANVNGGGQIVAAGSLAALAALAADPPSGTRIIPLPVAGAFHTSYMGSAETTLAQHIRSITPADPQRPLLTNSDGSVIGGTGSGSMFLHLLVGQVTRPVRWDLCLQTLADLRVTGVLELPPAGTLIGLVRRELKGVATIAVKTPDDLEAAADFVAEHAGVTL
;
A
#
# COMPACT_ATOMS: atom_id res chain seq x y z
N MET A 1 -11.39 -1.39 -12.95
CA MET A 1 -11.17 -2.11 -11.68
C MET A 1 -12.47 -2.61 -11.08
N LEU A 2 -13.51 -1.78 -11.00
CA LEU A 2 -14.75 -2.11 -10.27
C LEU A 2 -15.79 -2.91 -11.06
N ILE A 3 -15.73 -2.97 -12.39
CA ILE A 3 -16.77 -3.59 -13.24
C ILE A 3 -17.27 -4.92 -12.68
N PRO A 4 -16.42 -5.94 -12.46
CA PRO A 4 -16.90 -7.25 -12.01
C PRO A 4 -17.47 -7.22 -10.57
N TRP A 5 -16.96 -6.33 -9.72
CA TRP A 5 -17.43 -6.19 -8.33
C TRP A 5 -18.82 -5.54 -8.25
N LEU A 6 -19.12 -4.61 -9.14
CA LEU A 6 -20.42 -3.91 -9.17
C LEU A 6 -21.58 -4.76 -9.72
N GLU A 7 -21.31 -5.96 -10.21
CA GLU A 7 -22.33 -6.95 -10.56
C GLU A 7 -22.97 -7.59 -9.31
N LEU A 8 -22.32 -7.45 -8.15
CA LEU A 8 -22.83 -7.88 -6.85
C LEU A 8 -23.67 -6.78 -6.21
N ASP A 9 -24.97 -6.98 -6.02
CA ASP A 9 -25.94 -5.95 -5.56
C ASP A 9 -25.46 -5.21 -4.30
N ALA A 10 -25.07 -5.92 -3.24
CA ALA A 10 -24.60 -5.31 -1.99
C ALA A 10 -23.28 -4.49 -2.12
N VAL A 11 -22.49 -4.76 -3.14
CA VAL A 11 -21.21 -4.04 -3.38
C VAL A 11 -21.48 -2.67 -4.00
N ARG A 12 -22.52 -2.53 -4.80
CA ARG A 12 -22.87 -1.24 -5.43
C ARG A 12 -23.24 -0.18 -4.41
N ASP A 13 -24.02 -0.53 -3.39
CA ASP A 13 -24.42 0.41 -2.34
C ASP A 13 -23.21 0.87 -1.52
N LEU A 14 -22.32 -0.05 -1.17
CA LEU A 14 -21.08 0.28 -0.45
C LEU A 14 -20.14 1.15 -1.31
N ALA A 15 -20.02 0.86 -2.61
CA ALA A 15 -19.23 1.66 -3.54
C ALA A 15 -19.79 3.08 -3.69
N SER A 16 -21.14 3.24 -3.68
CA SER A 16 -21.79 4.53 -3.69
C SER A 16 -21.51 5.33 -2.42
N ALA A 17 -21.63 4.71 -1.25
CA ALA A 17 -21.30 5.35 0.03
C ALA A 17 -19.82 5.76 0.10
N MET A 18 -18.90 4.93 -0.41
CA MET A 18 -17.48 5.27 -0.52
C MET A 18 -17.25 6.45 -1.46
N SER A 19 -17.97 6.52 -2.58
CA SER A 19 -17.89 7.63 -3.54
C SER A 19 -18.34 8.95 -2.90
N GLU A 20 -19.45 8.93 -2.17
CA GLU A 20 -19.97 10.11 -1.44
C GLU A 20 -18.95 10.57 -0.38
N ARG A 21 -18.40 9.64 0.40
CA ARG A 21 -17.45 9.95 1.47
C ARG A 21 -16.13 10.52 0.95
N ALA A 22 -15.63 10.00 -0.16
CA ALA A 22 -14.41 10.46 -0.82
C ALA A 22 -14.61 11.75 -1.65
N HIS A 23 -15.84 12.18 -1.86
CA HIS A 23 -16.20 13.26 -2.79
C HIS A 23 -15.69 13.02 -4.22
N LEU A 24 -15.65 11.74 -4.65
CA LEU A 24 -15.17 11.27 -5.94
C LEU A 24 -16.15 10.24 -6.51
N ASP A 25 -16.43 10.29 -7.80
CA ASP A 25 -17.21 9.24 -8.46
C ASP A 25 -16.34 8.01 -8.72
N LEU A 26 -16.11 7.22 -7.66
CA LEU A 26 -15.30 6.00 -7.72
C LEU A 26 -15.88 4.96 -8.67
N ILE A 27 -17.20 4.95 -8.85
CA ILE A 27 -17.89 4.03 -9.77
C ILE A 27 -17.48 4.35 -11.20
N THR A 28 -17.62 5.59 -11.64
CA THR A 28 -17.20 6.03 -12.98
C THR A 28 -15.68 5.84 -13.16
N LEU A 29 -14.86 6.25 -12.20
CA LEU A 29 -13.41 6.06 -12.23
C LEU A 29 -13.00 4.59 -12.33
N GLY A 30 -13.68 3.70 -11.61
CA GLY A 30 -13.38 2.26 -11.60
C GLY A 30 -13.92 1.48 -12.79
N THR A 31 -14.80 2.06 -13.61
CA THR A 31 -15.48 1.38 -14.74
C THR A 31 -15.12 1.93 -16.09
N THR A 32 -15.17 3.24 -16.27
CA THR A 32 -15.08 3.90 -17.58
C THR A 32 -13.86 4.80 -17.76
N ALA A 33 -13.20 5.21 -16.68
CA ALA A 33 -12.02 6.06 -16.77
C ALA A 33 -10.86 5.39 -17.52
N GLY A 34 -10.17 6.17 -18.32
CA GLY A 34 -9.01 5.73 -19.08
C GLY A 34 -7.79 5.46 -18.21
N ALA A 35 -6.85 4.65 -18.72
CA ALA A 35 -5.64 4.28 -17.99
C ALA A 35 -4.79 5.49 -17.54
N ASN A 36 -4.81 6.60 -18.28
CA ASN A 36 -4.08 7.81 -17.90
C ASN A 36 -4.75 8.53 -16.73
N GLU A 37 -6.07 8.59 -16.71
CA GLU A 37 -6.85 9.18 -15.62
C GLU A 37 -6.68 8.37 -14.33
N ILE A 38 -6.68 7.03 -14.42
CA ILE A 38 -6.45 6.14 -13.26
C ILE A 38 -5.02 6.28 -12.72
N ARG A 39 -4.04 6.64 -13.56
CA ARG A 39 -2.64 6.86 -13.12
C ARG A 39 -2.43 8.18 -12.44
N ASP A 40 -3.37 9.12 -12.54
CA ASP A 40 -3.32 10.35 -11.76
C ASP A 40 -3.32 10.01 -10.28
N THR A 41 -2.35 10.51 -9.53
CA THR A 41 -2.26 10.29 -8.09
C THR A 41 -3.52 10.71 -7.35
N ALA A 42 -4.22 11.72 -7.83
CA ALA A 42 -5.41 12.28 -7.18
C ALA A 42 -6.66 11.35 -7.24
N VAL A 43 -6.63 10.23 -7.96
CA VAL A 43 -7.76 9.30 -8.07
C VAL A 43 -7.37 7.83 -7.86
N THR A 44 -6.08 7.50 -7.95
CA THR A 44 -5.61 6.12 -7.87
C THR A 44 -5.76 5.54 -6.48
N GLN A 45 -5.34 6.27 -5.46
CA GLN A 45 -5.28 5.75 -4.09
C GLN A 45 -6.66 5.44 -3.52
N PRO A 46 -7.66 6.35 -3.56
CA PRO A 46 -9.00 6.04 -3.07
C PRO A 46 -9.64 4.88 -3.84
N LEU A 47 -9.39 4.76 -5.15
CA LEU A 47 -9.91 3.66 -5.95
C LEU A 47 -9.29 2.31 -5.56
N VAL A 48 -7.98 2.26 -5.29
CA VAL A 48 -7.28 1.06 -4.80
C VAL A 48 -7.82 0.64 -3.44
N VAL A 49 -7.92 1.58 -2.48
CA VAL A 49 -8.43 1.28 -1.13
C VAL A 49 -9.89 0.82 -1.18
N ALA A 50 -10.74 1.51 -1.94
CA ALA A 50 -12.14 1.11 -2.10
C ALA A 50 -12.26 -0.29 -2.70
N THR A 51 -11.52 -0.61 -3.77
CA THR A 51 -11.57 -1.94 -4.41
C THR A 51 -11.15 -3.04 -3.43
N ALA A 52 -10.10 -2.82 -2.64
CA ALA A 52 -9.66 -3.78 -1.63
C ALA A 52 -10.72 -3.99 -0.54
N LEU A 53 -11.36 -2.92 -0.07
CA LEU A 53 -12.38 -3.00 0.97
C LEU A 53 -13.69 -3.63 0.48
N LEU A 54 -14.09 -3.41 -0.78
CA LEU A 54 -15.23 -4.10 -1.40
C LEU A 54 -14.99 -5.62 -1.46
N ALA A 55 -13.77 -6.05 -1.78
CA ALA A 55 -13.41 -7.45 -1.77
C ALA A 55 -13.35 -8.02 -0.34
N ALA A 56 -12.78 -7.28 0.62
CA ALA A 56 -12.70 -7.69 2.01
C ALA A 56 -14.08 -7.84 2.67
N ASP A 57 -15.07 -7.04 2.25
CA ASP A 57 -16.46 -7.17 2.70
C ASP A 57 -17.07 -8.51 2.25
N ARG A 58 -16.69 -9.01 1.09
CA ARG A 58 -17.14 -10.32 0.57
C ARG A 58 -16.34 -11.50 1.11
N LEU A 59 -15.12 -11.27 1.54
CA LEU A 59 -14.22 -12.28 2.09
C LEU A 59 -13.57 -11.75 3.38
N PRO A 60 -14.33 -11.61 4.48
CA PRO A 60 -13.77 -11.10 5.72
C PRO A 60 -12.71 -12.07 6.28
N PRO A 61 -11.50 -11.58 6.61
CA PRO A 61 -10.47 -12.46 7.14
C PRO A 61 -10.87 -12.99 8.52
N PRO A 62 -10.55 -14.26 8.84
CA PRO A 62 -10.79 -14.84 10.16
C PRO A 62 -10.09 -14.06 11.28
N ALA A 63 -10.57 -14.21 12.52
CA ALA A 63 -9.93 -13.62 13.68
C ALA A 63 -8.47 -14.11 13.83
N GLY A 64 -7.56 -13.22 14.23
CA GLY A 64 -6.15 -13.54 14.45
C GLY A 64 -5.27 -13.57 13.19
N VAL A 65 -5.85 -13.55 11.99
CA VAL A 65 -5.05 -13.46 10.76
C VAL A 65 -4.38 -12.09 10.68
N PRO A 66 -3.04 -12.01 10.50
CA PRO A 66 -2.33 -10.76 10.33
C PRO A 66 -2.70 -10.06 9.02
N VAL A 67 -2.75 -8.74 9.06
CA VAL A 67 -2.99 -7.90 7.89
C VAL A 67 -1.84 -6.91 7.71
N ALA A 68 -1.49 -6.67 6.45
CA ALA A 68 -0.49 -5.69 6.05
C ALA A 68 -0.93 -5.02 4.75
N GLY A 69 -0.48 -3.80 4.55
CA GLY A 69 -0.66 -3.09 3.29
C GLY A 69 0.65 -2.44 2.87
N HIS A 70 0.88 -2.30 1.58
CA HIS A 70 2.05 -1.59 1.07
C HIS A 70 1.67 -0.14 0.75
N SER A 71 2.34 0.82 1.35
CA SER A 71 2.07 2.26 1.15
C SER A 71 0.59 2.60 1.36
N VAL A 72 -0.13 3.03 0.34
CA VAL A 72 -1.58 3.31 0.43
C VAL A 72 -2.41 2.12 0.92
N GLY A 73 -1.92 0.90 0.71
CA GLY A 73 -2.57 -0.33 1.19
C GLY A 73 -2.69 -0.41 2.72
N GLU A 74 -1.86 0.32 3.48
CA GLU A 74 -2.02 0.40 4.94
C GLU A 74 -3.37 1.00 5.37
N LEU A 75 -4.00 1.83 4.54
CA LEU A 75 -5.34 2.38 4.81
C LEU A 75 -6.41 1.28 4.74
N ALA A 76 -6.34 0.41 3.72
CA ALA A 76 -7.22 -0.76 3.65
C ALA A 76 -6.94 -1.74 4.80
N ALA A 77 -5.67 -1.99 5.12
CA ALA A 77 -5.27 -2.84 6.24
C ALA A 77 -5.77 -2.29 7.59
N ALA A 78 -5.70 -0.97 7.81
CA ALA A 78 -6.25 -0.30 8.99
C ALA A 78 -7.76 -0.51 9.14
N ALA A 79 -8.52 -0.39 8.03
CA ALA A 79 -9.96 -0.63 8.05
C ALA A 79 -10.27 -2.11 8.32
N ILE A 80 -9.57 -3.04 7.68
CA ILE A 80 -9.74 -4.49 7.90
C ILE A 80 -9.34 -4.88 9.34
N ALA A 81 -8.35 -4.21 9.92
CA ALA A 81 -7.98 -4.40 11.32
C ALA A 81 -8.94 -3.74 12.32
N GLY A 82 -9.90 -2.94 11.86
CA GLY A 82 -10.86 -2.24 12.71
C GLY A 82 -10.34 -0.95 13.35
N VAL A 83 -9.19 -0.43 12.88
CA VAL A 83 -8.64 0.87 13.35
C VAL A 83 -9.46 2.03 12.82
N LEU A 84 -9.91 1.95 11.57
CA LEU A 84 -10.73 2.96 10.90
C LEU A 84 -12.02 2.33 10.37
N PRO A 85 -13.15 3.05 10.37
CA PRO A 85 -14.28 2.67 9.55
C PRO A 85 -13.87 2.62 8.05
N PRO A 86 -14.41 1.69 7.23
CA PRO A 86 -14.07 1.57 5.81
C PRO A 86 -14.24 2.88 5.03
N LEU A 87 -15.30 3.64 5.31
CA LEU A 87 -15.55 4.92 4.64
C LEU A 87 -14.49 5.98 4.98
N ASP A 88 -14.03 6.03 6.24
CA ASP A 88 -13.00 6.97 6.68
C ASP A 88 -11.64 6.62 6.06
N ALA A 89 -11.35 5.32 5.86
CA ALA A 89 -10.13 4.89 5.18
C ALA A 89 -10.11 5.33 3.70
N VAL A 90 -11.25 5.28 3.01
CA VAL A 90 -11.37 5.75 1.62
C VAL A 90 -11.28 7.28 1.54
N GLU A 91 -11.92 8.01 2.45
CA GLU A 91 -11.77 9.47 2.54
C GLU A 91 -10.33 9.89 2.79
N LEU A 92 -9.66 9.25 3.76
CA LEU A 92 -8.26 9.54 4.06
C LEU A 92 -7.34 9.20 2.87
N ALA A 93 -7.66 8.17 2.08
CA ALA A 93 -6.96 7.87 0.84
C ALA A 93 -7.13 8.99 -0.20
N ALA A 94 -8.33 9.56 -0.33
CA ALA A 94 -8.59 10.68 -1.24
C ALA A 94 -7.84 11.95 -0.80
N VAL A 95 -7.87 12.28 0.48
CA VAL A 95 -7.11 13.41 1.03
C VAL A 95 -5.60 13.21 0.83
N ARG A 96 -5.10 11.98 1.06
CA ARG A 96 -3.70 11.62 0.87
C ARG A 96 -3.28 11.80 -0.60
N ASP A 97 -4.08 11.30 -1.51
CA ASP A 97 -3.79 11.36 -2.95
C ASP A 97 -3.71 12.80 -3.44
N LEU A 98 -4.71 13.62 -3.08
CA LEU A 98 -4.75 15.04 -3.43
C LEU A 98 -3.55 15.82 -2.84
N ALA A 99 -3.23 15.59 -1.57
CA ALA A 99 -2.12 16.24 -0.89
C ALA A 99 -0.76 15.86 -1.51
N MET A 100 -0.55 14.57 -1.82
CA MET A 100 0.67 14.08 -2.46
C MET A 100 0.80 14.58 -3.90
N SER A 101 -0.30 14.63 -4.66
CA SER A 101 -0.34 15.23 -6.00
C SER A 101 0.05 16.72 -5.97
N ALA A 102 -0.48 17.48 -5.02
CA ALA A 102 -0.09 18.87 -4.82
C ALA A 102 1.40 19.03 -4.47
N ALA A 103 1.95 18.14 -3.63
CA ALA A 103 3.37 18.13 -3.30
C ALA A 103 4.27 17.83 -4.52
N CYS A 104 3.85 16.93 -5.41
CA CYS A 104 4.58 16.62 -6.65
C CYS A 104 4.74 17.85 -7.56
N ALA A 105 3.78 18.77 -7.55
CA ALA A 105 3.85 19.98 -8.37
C ALA A 105 4.90 21.00 -7.90
N LEU A 106 5.45 20.85 -6.69
CA LEU A 106 6.39 21.80 -6.10
C LEU A 106 7.83 21.63 -6.63
N ALA A 107 8.20 20.43 -7.09
CA ALA A 107 9.55 20.16 -7.57
C ALA A 107 9.57 19.03 -8.62
N PRO A 108 10.45 19.11 -9.63
CA PRO A 108 10.60 18.04 -10.62
C PRO A 108 11.35 16.84 -10.01
N THR A 109 10.57 15.87 -9.54
CA THR A 109 11.05 14.66 -8.87
C THR A 109 10.45 13.42 -9.50
N GLY A 110 10.93 12.23 -9.13
CA GLY A 110 10.44 10.97 -9.65
C GLY A 110 10.94 9.78 -8.86
N MET A 111 10.73 8.60 -9.42
CA MET A 111 11.16 7.32 -8.83
C MET A 111 11.70 6.37 -9.90
N SER A 112 12.61 5.50 -9.50
CA SER A 112 13.13 4.41 -10.33
C SER A 112 13.25 3.13 -9.52
N ALA A 113 12.85 2.00 -10.08
CA ALA A 113 13.11 0.71 -9.45
C ALA A 113 14.56 0.30 -9.70
N VAL A 114 15.27 -0.06 -8.63
CA VAL A 114 16.59 -0.70 -8.63
C VAL A 114 16.38 -2.19 -8.41
N MET A 115 16.72 -2.98 -9.41
CA MET A 115 16.51 -4.43 -9.41
C MET A 115 17.85 -5.15 -9.28
N GLY A 116 18.03 -5.95 -8.23
CA GLY A 116 19.28 -6.66 -7.93
C GLY A 116 20.22 -5.84 -7.03
N GLY A 117 21.44 -6.33 -6.86
CA GLY A 117 22.47 -5.74 -6.00
C GLY A 117 22.28 -6.07 -4.51
N GLU A 118 23.32 -5.81 -3.72
CA GLU A 118 23.27 -5.91 -2.27
C GLU A 118 22.56 -4.69 -1.67
N VAL A 119 21.63 -4.91 -0.75
CA VAL A 119 20.73 -3.87 -0.21
C VAL A 119 21.53 -2.71 0.39
N GLU A 120 22.51 -3.00 1.27
CA GLU A 120 23.32 -1.97 1.90
C GLU A 120 24.12 -1.15 0.88
N THR A 121 24.70 -1.82 -0.13
CA THR A 121 25.46 -1.14 -1.19
C THR A 121 24.56 -0.24 -2.03
N VAL A 122 23.36 -0.72 -2.39
CA VAL A 122 22.38 0.08 -3.14
C VAL A 122 21.96 1.30 -2.33
N LEU A 123 21.58 1.12 -1.05
CA LEU A 123 21.16 2.22 -0.19
C LEU A 123 22.28 3.26 0.04
N ALA A 124 23.52 2.81 0.19
CA ALA A 124 24.68 3.71 0.31
C ALA A 124 24.87 4.55 -0.98
N THR A 125 24.83 3.91 -2.15
CA THR A 125 24.93 4.61 -3.44
C THR A 125 23.77 5.61 -3.63
N LEU A 126 22.54 5.25 -3.24
CA LEU A 126 21.42 6.17 -3.29
C LEU A 126 21.66 7.40 -2.40
N ALA A 127 22.19 7.22 -1.19
CA ALA A 127 22.49 8.31 -0.27
C ALA A 127 23.60 9.25 -0.82
N GLU A 128 24.64 8.70 -1.46
CA GLU A 128 25.69 9.49 -2.11
C GLU A 128 25.16 10.38 -3.27
N LEU A 129 24.05 9.97 -3.89
CA LEU A 129 23.38 10.69 -4.96
C LEU A 129 22.22 11.58 -4.49
N ASP A 130 22.05 11.82 -3.18
CA ASP A 130 20.88 12.51 -2.61
C ASP A 130 19.54 11.86 -3.00
N LEU A 131 19.54 10.54 -3.20
CA LEU A 131 18.35 9.74 -3.41
C LEU A 131 17.97 8.98 -2.14
N VAL A 132 16.69 8.71 -1.99
CA VAL A 132 16.14 7.90 -0.89
C VAL A 132 15.70 6.54 -1.42
N GLY A 133 16.03 5.46 -0.71
CA GLY A 133 15.39 4.16 -0.91
C GLY A 133 13.96 4.19 -0.39
N ALA A 134 13.06 4.80 -1.16
CA ALA A 134 11.69 5.11 -0.76
C ALA A 134 10.82 3.89 -0.49
N ASN A 135 11.09 2.78 -1.18
CA ASN A 135 10.49 1.47 -0.87
C ASN A 135 11.62 0.43 -0.86
N VAL A 136 11.81 -0.22 0.28
CA VAL A 136 12.64 -1.43 0.38
C VAL A 136 11.69 -2.61 0.36
N ASN A 137 11.59 -3.24 -0.83
CA ASN A 137 10.51 -4.20 -1.09
C ASN A 137 10.88 -5.66 -0.78
N GLY A 138 12.14 -5.94 -0.44
CA GLY A 138 12.64 -7.31 -0.38
C GLY A 138 12.80 -7.92 -1.78
N GLY A 139 13.25 -9.18 -1.84
CA GLY A 139 13.40 -9.89 -3.11
C GLY A 139 14.30 -9.20 -4.14
N GLY A 140 15.29 -8.43 -3.68
CA GLY A 140 16.22 -7.70 -4.54
C GLY A 140 15.59 -6.49 -5.26
N GLN A 141 14.57 -5.86 -4.68
CA GLN A 141 13.94 -4.67 -5.24
C GLN A 141 13.93 -3.50 -4.25
N ILE A 142 14.54 -2.39 -4.66
CA ILE A 142 14.48 -1.09 -3.96
C ILE A 142 13.94 -0.06 -4.95
N VAL A 143 13.09 0.85 -4.49
CA VAL A 143 12.63 1.98 -5.29
C VAL A 143 13.37 3.23 -4.81
N ALA A 144 14.21 3.77 -5.68
CA ALA A 144 14.90 5.03 -5.47
C ALA A 144 13.97 6.20 -5.80
N ALA A 145 13.98 7.24 -4.97
CA ALA A 145 13.18 8.45 -5.17
C ALA A 145 14.00 9.72 -4.88
N GLY A 146 13.78 10.76 -5.66
CA GLY A 146 14.44 12.04 -5.51
C GLY A 146 14.34 12.92 -6.75
N SER A 147 15.30 13.82 -6.96
CA SER A 147 15.32 14.71 -8.12
C SER A 147 15.52 13.94 -9.42
N LEU A 148 14.93 14.43 -10.52
CA LEU A 148 15.13 13.83 -11.84
C LEU A 148 16.60 13.80 -12.26
N ALA A 149 17.39 14.79 -11.86
CA ALA A 149 18.83 14.84 -12.15
C ALA A 149 19.60 13.73 -11.42
N ALA A 150 19.32 13.49 -10.13
CA ALA A 150 19.91 12.40 -9.36
C ALA A 150 19.51 11.02 -9.88
N LEU A 151 18.25 10.84 -10.28
CA LEU A 151 17.78 9.59 -10.91
C LEU A 151 18.45 9.34 -12.27
N ALA A 152 18.72 10.39 -13.04
CA ALA A 152 19.48 10.28 -14.29
C ALA A 152 20.94 9.88 -14.03
N ALA A 153 21.58 10.43 -12.98
CA ALA A 153 22.93 10.03 -12.57
C ALA A 153 22.98 8.54 -12.14
N LEU A 154 22.02 8.09 -11.33
CA LEU A 154 21.88 6.69 -10.95
C LEU A 154 21.71 5.76 -12.17
N ALA A 155 20.94 6.19 -13.17
CA ALA A 155 20.74 5.41 -14.38
C ALA A 155 21.99 5.36 -15.29
N ALA A 156 22.82 6.40 -15.26
CA ALA A 156 24.07 6.49 -16.03
C ALA A 156 25.19 5.62 -15.42
N ASP A 157 25.26 5.52 -14.10
CA ASP A 157 26.25 4.74 -13.36
C ASP A 157 25.56 3.91 -12.25
N PRO A 158 24.89 2.80 -12.61
CA PRO A 158 24.16 2.00 -11.65
C PRO A 158 25.07 1.15 -10.77
N PRO A 159 24.69 0.87 -9.50
CA PRO A 159 25.42 -0.07 -8.66
C PRO A 159 25.62 -1.42 -9.35
N SER A 160 26.76 -2.05 -9.08
CA SER A 160 27.10 -3.34 -9.70
C SER A 160 26.00 -4.39 -9.49
N GLY A 161 25.67 -5.12 -10.55
CA GLY A 161 24.66 -6.19 -10.52
C GLY A 161 23.21 -5.67 -10.45
N THR A 162 22.99 -4.37 -10.67
CA THR A 162 21.64 -3.79 -10.68
C THR A 162 21.15 -3.40 -12.08
N ARG A 163 19.83 -3.26 -12.19
CA ARG A 163 19.16 -2.67 -13.35
C ARG A 163 18.21 -1.59 -12.87
N ILE A 164 18.31 -0.41 -13.47
CA ILE A 164 17.46 0.74 -13.15
C ILE A 164 16.29 0.81 -14.13
N ILE A 165 15.07 0.93 -13.60
CA ILE A 165 13.84 1.01 -14.39
C ILE A 165 13.07 2.26 -13.93
N PRO A 166 12.99 3.33 -14.74
CA PRO A 166 12.17 4.49 -14.43
C PRO A 166 10.69 4.10 -14.20
N LEU A 167 10.08 4.67 -13.18
CA LEU A 167 8.66 4.44 -12.87
C LEU A 167 7.81 5.62 -13.38
N PRO A 168 6.64 5.34 -13.98
CA PRO A 168 5.74 6.37 -14.49
C PRO A 168 4.89 6.96 -13.33
N VAL A 169 5.54 7.66 -12.40
CA VAL A 169 4.92 8.28 -11.23
C VAL A 169 5.19 9.79 -11.22
N ALA A 170 4.31 10.55 -10.55
CA ALA A 170 4.30 12.00 -10.58
C ALA A 170 5.40 12.66 -9.75
N GLY A 171 6.01 11.96 -8.78
CA GLY A 171 7.01 12.56 -7.90
C GLY A 171 7.72 11.57 -6.98
N ALA A 172 8.58 12.10 -6.10
CA ALA A 172 9.38 11.33 -5.15
C ALA A 172 8.57 11.04 -3.88
N PHE A 173 7.67 10.07 -3.95
CA PHE A 173 6.89 9.61 -2.80
C PHE A 173 7.81 9.02 -1.72
N HIS A 174 7.34 9.04 -0.46
CA HIS A 174 8.05 8.50 0.69
C HIS A 174 9.42 9.18 0.94
N THR A 175 9.50 10.47 0.63
CA THR A 175 10.67 11.32 0.86
C THR A 175 10.25 12.66 1.43
N SER A 176 11.21 13.47 1.88
CA SER A 176 10.98 14.84 2.38
C SER A 176 10.26 15.75 1.38
N TYR A 177 10.24 15.43 0.09
CA TYR A 177 9.46 16.16 -0.92
C TYR A 177 7.96 16.11 -0.67
N MET A 178 7.47 15.16 0.14
CA MET A 178 6.06 15.04 0.54
C MET A 178 5.72 15.78 1.85
N GLY A 179 6.58 16.67 2.37
CA GLY A 179 6.37 17.34 3.66
C GLY A 179 5.09 18.18 3.75
N SER A 180 4.66 18.80 2.64
CA SER A 180 3.37 19.53 2.59
C SER A 180 2.18 18.57 2.68
N ALA A 181 2.28 17.38 2.10
CA ALA A 181 1.26 16.33 2.20
C ALA A 181 1.17 15.79 3.63
N GLU A 182 2.30 15.53 4.29
CA GLU A 182 2.34 15.13 5.70
C GLU A 182 1.61 16.15 6.59
N THR A 183 1.87 17.44 6.37
CA THR A 183 1.20 18.52 7.12
C THR A 183 -0.31 18.51 6.92
N THR A 184 -0.79 18.34 5.69
CA THR A 184 -2.22 18.27 5.36
C THR A 184 -2.87 17.06 6.02
N LEU A 185 -2.25 15.90 5.93
CA LEU A 185 -2.73 14.67 6.56
C LEU A 185 -2.77 14.78 8.09
N ALA A 186 -1.71 15.36 8.71
CA ALA A 186 -1.67 15.58 10.15
C ALA A 186 -2.80 16.50 10.65
N GLN A 187 -3.26 17.43 9.82
CA GLN A 187 -4.43 18.24 10.14
C GLN A 187 -5.73 17.45 10.01
N HIS A 188 -5.87 16.68 8.94
CA HIS A 188 -7.09 15.92 8.65
C HIS A 188 -7.37 14.85 9.70
N ILE A 189 -6.36 14.10 10.14
CA ILE A 189 -6.54 13.01 11.13
C ILE A 189 -6.99 13.48 12.51
N ARG A 190 -6.94 14.78 12.81
CA ARG A 190 -7.42 15.32 14.09
C ARG A 190 -8.94 15.15 14.28
N SER A 191 -9.69 14.98 13.19
CA SER A 191 -11.12 14.71 13.22
C SER A 191 -11.47 13.22 13.30
N ILE A 192 -10.46 12.33 13.18
CA ILE A 192 -10.65 10.89 13.18
C ILE A 192 -10.44 10.34 14.59
N THR A 193 -11.35 9.50 15.04
CA THR A 193 -11.21 8.76 16.31
C THR A 193 -10.91 7.29 15.96
N PRO A 194 -9.64 6.88 15.97
CA PRO A 194 -9.28 5.49 15.66
C PRO A 194 -9.59 4.56 16.83
N ALA A 195 -9.92 3.31 16.52
CA ALA A 195 -9.96 2.23 17.50
C ALA A 195 -8.62 1.46 17.53
N ASP A 196 -8.37 0.71 18.59
CA ASP A 196 -7.24 -0.21 18.61
C ASP A 196 -7.49 -1.41 17.67
N PRO A 197 -6.45 -1.92 16.96
CA PRO A 197 -6.63 -3.00 16.01
C PRO A 197 -7.12 -4.29 16.68
N GLN A 198 -8.06 -4.95 16.04
CA GLN A 198 -8.69 -6.19 16.51
C GLN A 198 -7.97 -7.45 16.01
N ARG A 199 -6.90 -7.28 15.23
CA ARG A 199 -6.04 -8.33 14.68
C ARG A 199 -4.61 -7.81 14.50
N PRO A 200 -3.61 -8.68 14.36
CA PRO A 200 -2.25 -8.24 14.09
C PRO A 200 -2.18 -7.37 12.84
N LEU A 201 -1.78 -6.12 12.99
CA LEU A 201 -1.65 -5.13 11.92
C LEU A 201 -0.17 -4.75 11.79
N LEU A 202 0.44 -5.01 10.63
CA LEU A 202 1.84 -4.66 10.40
C LEU A 202 1.95 -3.22 9.90
N THR A 203 3.03 -2.53 10.30
CA THR A 203 3.33 -1.19 9.80
C THR A 203 4.51 -1.17 8.84
N ASN A 204 4.44 -0.34 7.81
CA ASN A 204 5.53 -0.11 6.86
C ASN A 204 6.72 0.67 7.46
N SER A 205 6.58 1.23 8.66
CA SER A 205 7.64 1.98 9.32
C SER A 205 8.86 1.10 9.62
N ASP A 206 8.61 -0.06 10.23
CA ASP A 206 9.65 -0.99 10.70
C ASP A 206 9.22 -2.47 10.65
N GLY A 207 8.09 -2.78 10.03
CA GLY A 207 7.53 -4.13 9.94
C GLY A 207 6.91 -4.65 11.23
N SER A 208 6.88 -3.88 12.31
CA SER A 208 6.36 -4.33 13.61
C SER A 208 4.85 -4.57 13.58
N VAL A 209 4.38 -5.45 14.48
CA VAL A 209 2.96 -5.67 14.71
C VAL A 209 2.43 -4.62 15.67
N ILE A 210 1.40 -3.91 15.24
CA ILE A 210 0.71 -2.90 16.02
C ILE A 210 -0.30 -3.59 16.95
N GLY A 211 -0.27 -3.24 18.23
CA GLY A 211 -1.21 -3.77 19.23
C GLY A 211 -1.10 -3.08 20.58
N GLY A 212 -2.04 -3.36 21.47
CA GLY A 212 -2.15 -2.76 22.80
C GLY A 212 -3.00 -1.48 22.83
N THR A 213 -3.24 -0.97 24.03
CA THR A 213 -4.09 0.20 24.27
C THR A 213 -3.46 1.48 23.69
N GLY A 214 -4.25 2.24 22.91
CA GLY A 214 -3.82 3.48 22.25
C GLY A 214 -3.05 3.25 20.95
N SER A 215 -2.89 2.00 20.52
CA SER A 215 -2.13 1.65 19.33
C SER A 215 -2.79 2.10 18.03
N GLY A 216 -4.12 2.23 18.01
CA GLY A 216 -4.82 2.77 16.84
C GLY A 216 -4.44 4.23 16.56
N SER A 217 -4.35 5.05 17.61
CA SER A 217 -3.88 6.44 17.47
C SER A 217 -2.42 6.51 17.02
N MET A 218 -1.56 5.65 17.58
CA MET A 218 -0.16 5.54 17.15
C MET A 218 -0.07 5.17 15.67
N PHE A 219 -0.82 4.15 15.22
CA PHE A 219 -0.83 3.71 13.83
C PHE A 219 -1.27 4.83 12.88
N LEU A 220 -2.29 5.61 13.26
CA LEU A 220 -2.75 6.74 12.46
C LEU A 220 -1.64 7.81 12.27
N HIS A 221 -0.82 8.06 13.29
CA HIS A 221 0.34 8.94 13.16
C HIS A 221 1.46 8.32 12.29
N LEU A 222 1.64 7.00 12.34
CA LEU A 222 2.58 6.30 11.43
C LEU A 222 2.13 6.43 9.97
N LEU A 223 0.82 6.28 9.69
CA LEU A 223 0.24 6.51 8.36
C LEU A 223 0.52 7.92 7.83
N VAL A 224 0.41 8.94 8.68
CA VAL A 224 0.73 10.32 8.30
C VAL A 224 2.21 10.45 7.97
N GLY A 225 3.10 9.99 8.83
CA GLY A 225 4.53 10.07 8.61
C GLY A 225 5.05 9.19 7.47
N GLN A 226 4.28 8.18 7.05
CA GLN A 226 4.67 7.27 5.96
C GLN A 226 4.91 8.02 4.63
N VAL A 227 4.18 9.12 4.36
CA VAL A 227 4.31 9.82 3.08
C VAL A 227 5.69 10.47 2.89
N THR A 228 6.41 10.74 3.99
CA THR A 228 7.76 11.32 3.99
C THR A 228 8.86 10.33 4.36
N ARG A 229 8.53 9.06 4.63
CA ARG A 229 9.47 8.04 5.12
C ARG A 229 9.44 6.80 4.27
N PRO A 230 10.55 6.05 4.21
CA PRO A 230 10.61 4.79 3.47
C PRO A 230 9.55 3.76 3.91
N VAL A 231 9.01 3.07 2.92
CA VAL A 231 8.20 1.86 3.11
C VAL A 231 9.14 0.67 3.30
N ARG A 232 9.16 0.08 4.48
CA ARG A 232 9.97 -1.10 4.83
C ARG A 232 9.14 -2.38 4.65
N TRP A 233 8.79 -2.65 3.39
CA TRP A 233 8.05 -3.88 3.06
C TRP A 233 8.87 -5.14 3.29
N ASP A 234 10.18 -5.06 3.13
CA ASP A 234 11.13 -6.11 3.50
C ASP A 234 10.96 -6.57 4.96
N LEU A 235 10.82 -5.62 5.88
CA LEU A 235 10.60 -5.93 7.31
C LEU A 235 9.18 -6.47 7.57
N CYS A 236 8.18 -6.02 6.83
CA CYS A 236 6.84 -6.64 6.89
C CYS A 236 6.90 -8.12 6.45
N LEU A 237 7.62 -8.43 5.37
CA LEU A 237 7.82 -9.80 4.91
C LEU A 237 8.59 -10.63 5.94
N GLN A 238 9.63 -10.06 6.57
CA GLN A 238 10.35 -10.73 7.65
C GLN A 238 9.42 -11.06 8.82
N THR A 239 8.60 -10.11 9.26
CA THR A 239 7.62 -10.34 10.34
C THR A 239 6.61 -11.43 9.97
N LEU A 240 6.11 -11.46 8.72
CA LEU A 240 5.25 -12.56 8.26
C LEU A 240 5.95 -13.92 8.31
N ALA A 241 7.26 -13.97 7.99
CA ALA A 241 8.07 -15.18 8.14
C ALA A 241 8.20 -15.60 9.62
N ASP A 242 8.47 -14.66 10.51
CA ASP A 242 8.60 -14.90 11.95
C ASP A 242 7.28 -15.38 12.57
N LEU A 243 6.15 -14.87 12.08
CA LEU A 243 4.81 -15.32 12.41
C LEU A 243 4.47 -16.70 11.78
N ARG A 244 5.36 -17.24 10.95
CA ARG A 244 5.22 -18.55 10.29
C ARG A 244 3.93 -18.66 9.45
N VAL A 245 3.56 -17.60 8.76
CA VAL A 245 2.41 -17.65 7.86
C VAL A 245 2.62 -18.72 6.78
N THR A 246 1.62 -19.53 6.53
CA THR A 246 1.66 -20.62 5.53
C THR A 246 1.05 -20.21 4.20
N GLY A 247 0.22 -19.15 4.20
CA GLY A 247 -0.43 -18.62 3.01
C GLY A 247 -0.57 -17.10 3.07
N VAL A 248 -0.49 -16.46 1.90
CA VAL A 248 -0.73 -15.01 1.73
C VAL A 248 -1.77 -14.79 0.65
N LEU A 249 -2.83 -14.08 1.01
CA LEU A 249 -3.88 -13.63 0.11
C LEU A 249 -3.72 -12.14 -0.17
N GLU A 250 -3.66 -11.76 -1.45
CA GLU A 250 -3.63 -10.36 -1.87
C GLU A 250 -5.01 -9.95 -2.38
N LEU A 251 -5.56 -8.90 -1.77
CA LEU A 251 -6.81 -8.25 -2.19
C LEU A 251 -6.60 -7.41 -3.45
N PRO A 252 -7.66 -7.13 -4.24
CA PRO A 252 -7.52 -6.35 -5.47
C PRO A 252 -7.13 -4.88 -5.19
N PRO A 253 -6.38 -4.26 -6.14
CA PRO A 253 -5.88 -4.80 -7.39
C PRO A 253 -4.64 -5.69 -7.18
N ALA A 254 -4.82 -7.00 -7.27
CA ALA A 254 -3.84 -7.98 -6.85
C ALA A 254 -2.84 -8.38 -7.94
N GLY A 255 -1.66 -8.83 -7.53
CA GLY A 255 -0.61 -9.40 -8.37
C GLY A 255 0.78 -8.82 -8.10
N THR A 256 0.87 -7.61 -7.56
CA THR A 256 2.15 -6.95 -7.29
C THR A 256 2.82 -7.50 -6.04
N LEU A 257 2.11 -7.55 -4.91
CA LEU A 257 2.67 -8.01 -3.64
C LEU A 257 2.91 -9.51 -3.63
N ILE A 258 2.03 -10.30 -4.25
CA ILE A 258 2.25 -11.74 -4.46
C ILE A 258 3.59 -12.01 -5.14
N GLY A 259 3.99 -11.17 -6.11
CA GLY A 259 5.29 -11.29 -6.76
C GLY A 259 6.46 -11.06 -5.81
N LEU A 260 6.34 -10.16 -4.82
CA LEU A 260 7.33 -9.92 -3.78
C LEU A 260 7.35 -11.09 -2.78
N VAL A 261 6.18 -11.52 -2.30
CA VAL A 261 6.03 -12.67 -1.40
C VAL A 261 6.70 -13.91 -1.97
N ARG A 262 6.42 -14.26 -3.23
CA ARG A 262 7.00 -15.44 -3.89
C ARG A 262 8.52 -15.40 -4.00
N ARG A 263 9.10 -14.21 -4.10
CA ARG A 263 10.56 -14.04 -4.14
C ARG A 263 11.20 -14.16 -2.77
N GLU A 264 10.56 -13.60 -1.74
CA GLU A 264 11.12 -13.52 -0.38
C GLU A 264 10.72 -14.71 0.49
N LEU A 265 9.45 -15.09 0.52
CA LEU A 265 8.91 -16.13 1.39
C LEU A 265 8.77 -17.46 0.64
N LYS A 266 9.90 -18.15 0.43
CA LYS A 266 9.91 -19.44 -0.27
C LYS A 266 9.07 -20.49 0.46
N GLY A 267 8.18 -21.15 -0.27
CA GLY A 267 7.31 -22.20 0.27
C GLY A 267 5.99 -21.72 0.87
N VAL A 268 5.78 -20.41 1.01
CA VAL A 268 4.49 -19.83 1.40
C VAL A 268 3.53 -19.86 0.21
N ALA A 269 2.35 -20.42 0.42
CA ALA A 269 1.29 -20.46 -0.59
C ALA A 269 0.76 -19.04 -0.87
N THR A 270 0.32 -18.79 -2.09
CA THR A 270 -0.16 -17.44 -2.45
C THR A 270 -1.37 -17.48 -3.34
N ILE A 271 -2.35 -16.64 -3.07
CA ILE A 271 -3.51 -16.40 -3.94
C ILE A 271 -3.73 -14.91 -4.15
N ALA A 272 -4.10 -14.54 -5.39
CA ALA A 272 -4.43 -13.16 -5.77
C ALA A 272 -5.92 -13.08 -6.12
N VAL A 273 -6.69 -12.31 -5.36
CA VAL A 273 -8.11 -12.04 -5.64
C VAL A 273 -8.18 -10.84 -6.58
N LYS A 274 -8.65 -11.02 -7.79
CA LYS A 274 -8.75 -9.96 -8.81
C LYS A 274 -10.20 -9.61 -9.13
N THR A 275 -11.06 -10.61 -9.16
CA THR A 275 -12.48 -10.50 -9.48
C THR A 275 -13.32 -11.32 -8.49
N PRO A 276 -14.63 -11.14 -8.45
CA PRO A 276 -15.52 -12.01 -7.66
C PRO A 276 -15.40 -13.50 -7.98
N ASP A 277 -14.99 -13.86 -9.21
CA ASP A 277 -14.80 -15.26 -9.60
C ASP A 277 -13.71 -15.96 -8.79
N ASP A 278 -12.80 -15.21 -8.18
CA ASP A 278 -11.72 -15.74 -7.36
C ASP A 278 -12.17 -16.01 -5.90
N LEU A 279 -13.38 -15.56 -5.49
CA LEU A 279 -13.82 -15.60 -4.08
C LEU A 279 -13.97 -17.02 -3.53
N GLU A 280 -14.47 -17.96 -4.32
CA GLU A 280 -14.62 -19.35 -3.88
C GLU A 280 -13.23 -19.97 -3.60
N ALA A 281 -12.32 -19.87 -4.54
CA ALA A 281 -10.96 -20.38 -4.37
C ALA A 281 -10.20 -19.66 -3.24
N ALA A 282 -10.47 -18.36 -3.04
CA ALA A 282 -9.91 -17.59 -1.93
C ALA A 282 -10.48 -18.03 -0.58
N ALA A 283 -11.76 -18.36 -0.49
CA ALA A 283 -12.37 -18.88 0.73
C ALA A 283 -11.78 -20.25 1.11
N ASP A 284 -11.61 -21.15 0.13
CA ASP A 284 -10.96 -22.44 0.35
C ASP A 284 -9.50 -22.26 0.81
N PHE A 285 -8.76 -21.35 0.18
CA PHE A 285 -7.41 -21.01 0.58
C PHE A 285 -7.34 -20.47 2.03
N VAL A 286 -8.28 -19.59 2.40
CA VAL A 286 -8.37 -19.10 3.78
C VAL A 286 -8.68 -20.24 4.75
N ALA A 287 -9.61 -21.14 4.41
CA ALA A 287 -9.93 -22.29 5.25
C ALA A 287 -8.74 -23.24 5.45
N GLU A 288 -7.90 -23.43 4.44
CA GLU A 288 -6.69 -24.25 4.50
C GLU A 288 -5.61 -23.61 5.39
N HIS A 289 -5.41 -22.28 5.31
CA HIS A 289 -4.28 -21.60 5.93
C HIS A 289 -4.60 -20.86 7.24
N ALA A 290 -5.87 -20.55 7.54
CA ALA A 290 -6.26 -19.83 8.74
C ALA A 290 -6.33 -20.71 10.01
N GLY A 291 -6.21 -22.02 9.90
CA GLY A 291 -6.33 -22.96 11.03
C GLY A 291 -5.11 -23.01 11.96
N VAL A 292 -4.06 -22.24 11.71
CA VAL A 292 -2.91 -22.13 12.61
C VAL A 292 -3.19 -21.01 13.61
N THR A 293 -3.76 -21.36 14.74
CA THR A 293 -3.87 -20.45 15.90
C THR A 293 -2.44 -20.10 16.35
N LEU A 294 -2.08 -18.84 16.30
CA LEU A 294 -0.86 -18.28 16.89
C LEU A 294 -0.91 -18.38 18.42
#